data_99a788b5a7cdb1c7541afbc81655637a
#
_entry.id   99a788b5a7cdb1c7541afbc81655637a
#
_cell.length_a   1.000
_cell.length_b   1.000
_cell.length_c   1.000
_cell.angle_alpha   90.00
_cell.angle_beta   90.00
_cell.angle_gamma   90.00
#
_symmetry.space_group_name_H-M   'P 1'
#
loop_
_entity.id
_entity.type
_entity.pdbx_description
1 polymer ?
#
loop_
_entity_poly.entity_id
_entity_poly.type
_entity_poly.pdbx_seq_one_letter_code
_entity_poly.pdbx_strand_id
1 'polypeptide(L)'
;QVVRGNYSEIKQIADDLGICGADGILLDLGVSSYQLDNAERGFSYHNDAPLDMRMSKEGTSARDIVNEYSKEQLTKILYEYGEEKFAPRIAETIIKRRSEKPVETTTELADIVRDSIPAKFSRDKNPCKKTFQAIRIAVNCEFDHLDRALDEGFELLKPGGRFCIITFHSLEDRIVKQRFAGWCKGCTCPPDFPVCVCGNKPKGKLVCRKPLEASEEELEANPRSRSARLRIIEKL
;
A
#
# COMPACT_ATOMS: atom_id res chain seq x y z
N GLN A 1 -10.34 14.72 -18.88
CA GLN A 1 -9.18 15.52 -18.47
C GLN A 1 -8.20 14.64 -17.71
N VAL A 2 -6.90 14.77 -17.98
CA VAL A 2 -5.82 14.05 -17.27
C VAL A 2 -5.00 15.05 -16.47
N VAL A 3 -4.80 14.76 -15.18
CA VAL A 3 -3.99 15.58 -14.29
C VAL A 3 -2.87 14.71 -13.71
N ARG A 4 -1.64 15.23 -13.75
CA ARG A 4 -0.51 14.59 -13.06
C ARG A 4 -0.48 15.08 -11.61
N GLY A 5 -0.63 14.17 -10.65
CA GLY A 5 -0.62 14.48 -9.23
C GLY A 5 -0.58 13.22 -8.38
N ASN A 6 -0.49 13.39 -7.08
CA ASN A 6 -0.62 12.30 -6.13
C ASN A 6 -2.11 12.15 -5.76
N TYR A 7 -2.62 10.94 -5.74
CA TYR A 7 -4.02 10.67 -5.37
C TYR A 7 -4.37 11.09 -3.93
N SER A 8 -3.39 11.30 -3.07
CA SER A 8 -3.58 11.89 -1.74
C SER A 8 -3.98 13.38 -1.78
N GLU A 9 -3.87 14.02 -2.95
CA GLU A 9 -4.24 15.41 -3.18
C GLU A 9 -5.55 15.53 -3.96
N ILE A 10 -6.37 14.48 -3.94
CA ILE A 10 -7.59 14.37 -4.76
C ILE A 10 -8.54 15.54 -4.54
N LYS A 11 -8.65 16.05 -3.33
CA LYS A 11 -9.51 17.18 -3.00
C LYS A 11 -8.97 18.47 -3.63
N GLN A 12 -7.67 18.75 -3.47
CA GLN A 12 -7.04 19.92 -4.09
C GLN A 12 -7.15 19.88 -5.62
N ILE A 13 -6.90 18.71 -6.22
CA ILE A 13 -7.05 18.51 -7.68
C ILE A 13 -8.50 18.76 -8.11
N ALA A 14 -9.48 18.31 -7.35
CA ALA A 14 -10.88 18.55 -7.63
C ALA A 14 -11.25 20.04 -7.54
N ASP A 15 -10.77 20.73 -6.49
CA ASP A 15 -10.99 22.16 -6.29
C ASP A 15 -10.38 22.98 -7.44
N ASP A 16 -9.15 22.67 -7.86
CA ASP A 16 -8.47 23.33 -8.98
C ASP A 16 -9.22 23.13 -10.33
N LEU A 17 -9.96 22.05 -10.45
CA LEU A 17 -10.80 21.72 -11.62
C LEU A 17 -12.24 22.24 -11.51
N GLY A 18 -12.62 22.87 -10.40
CA GLY A 18 -13.99 23.31 -10.14
C GLY A 18 -14.98 22.17 -9.88
N ILE A 19 -14.50 21.01 -9.44
CA ILE A 19 -15.33 19.84 -9.14
C ILE A 19 -15.79 19.92 -7.69
N CYS A 20 -17.03 20.34 -7.47
CA CYS A 20 -17.61 20.49 -6.12
C CYS A 20 -18.04 19.18 -5.46
N GLY A 21 -18.03 18.05 -6.18
CA GLY A 21 -18.38 16.74 -5.65
C GLY A 21 -18.42 15.67 -6.73
N ALA A 22 -18.12 14.43 -6.34
CA ALA A 22 -18.04 13.29 -7.23
C ALA A 22 -19.20 12.29 -6.98
N ASP A 23 -19.75 11.72 -8.05
CA ASP A 23 -20.72 10.64 -7.98
C ASP A 23 -20.04 9.27 -7.82
N GLY A 24 -18.76 9.19 -8.16
CA GLY A 24 -17.94 8.00 -7.97
C GLY A 24 -16.45 8.33 -8.00
N ILE A 25 -15.67 7.62 -7.19
CA ILE A 25 -14.21 7.68 -7.15
C ILE A 25 -13.69 6.25 -7.22
N LEU A 26 -12.70 6.03 -8.08
CA LEU A 26 -11.96 4.77 -8.16
C LEU A 26 -10.48 5.02 -7.90
N LEU A 27 -9.93 4.30 -6.93
CA LEU A 27 -8.47 4.22 -6.71
C LEU A 27 -8.00 2.83 -7.10
N ASP A 28 -6.99 2.78 -7.98
CA ASP A 28 -6.24 1.58 -8.32
C ASP A 28 -4.84 1.71 -7.71
N LEU A 29 -4.61 1.01 -6.58
CA LEU A 29 -3.44 1.23 -5.73
C LEU A 29 -2.21 0.49 -6.24
N GLY A 30 -1.05 0.95 -5.79
CA GLY A 30 0.24 0.31 -6.02
C GLY A 30 0.94 0.76 -7.29
N VAL A 31 1.81 -0.12 -7.81
CA VAL A 31 2.67 0.15 -8.96
C VAL A 31 2.01 -0.29 -10.26
N SER A 32 2.18 0.49 -11.32
CA SER A 32 1.71 0.11 -12.65
C SER A 32 2.52 -1.04 -13.24
N SER A 33 1.92 -1.78 -14.18
CA SER A 33 2.64 -2.83 -14.93
C SER A 33 3.88 -2.27 -15.62
N TYR A 34 3.81 -1.06 -16.18
CA TYR A 34 4.95 -0.39 -16.80
C TYR A 34 6.12 -0.17 -15.82
N GLN A 35 5.82 0.21 -14.56
CA GLN A 35 6.87 0.39 -13.54
C GLN A 35 7.51 -0.93 -13.13
N LEU A 36 6.74 -2.03 -13.09
CA LEU A 36 7.25 -3.37 -12.79
C LEU A 36 8.07 -3.96 -13.94
N ASP A 37 7.68 -3.71 -15.18
CA ASP A 37 8.32 -4.25 -16.38
C ASP A 37 9.61 -3.51 -16.75
N ASN A 38 9.74 -2.25 -16.32
CA ASN A 38 10.96 -1.48 -16.52
C ASN A 38 11.95 -1.78 -15.38
N ALA A 39 12.95 -2.64 -15.65
CA ALA A 39 13.95 -3.06 -14.66
C ALA A 39 14.66 -1.86 -14.02
N GLU A 40 15.01 -0.81 -14.80
CA GLU A 40 15.71 0.40 -14.33
C GLU A 40 14.99 1.15 -13.19
N ARG A 41 13.70 0.82 -12.96
CA ARG A 41 12.92 1.42 -11.88
C ARG A 41 13.12 0.72 -10.52
N GLY A 42 13.81 -0.43 -10.49
CA GLY A 42 14.20 -1.15 -9.28
C GLY A 42 13.04 -1.77 -8.46
N PHE A 43 11.84 -1.92 -9.02
CA PHE A 43 10.71 -2.52 -8.30
C PHE A 43 10.75 -4.04 -8.23
N SER A 44 11.55 -4.69 -9.09
CA SER A 44 11.64 -6.15 -9.19
C SER A 44 12.96 -6.66 -8.62
N TYR A 45 12.90 -7.78 -7.91
CA TYR A 45 14.06 -8.54 -7.44
C TYR A 45 14.49 -9.65 -8.41
N HIS A 46 13.90 -9.72 -9.60
CA HIS A 46 14.20 -10.74 -10.61
C HIS A 46 15.33 -10.32 -11.56
N ASN A 47 15.46 -9.03 -11.78
CA ASN A 47 16.47 -8.45 -12.67
C ASN A 47 17.43 -7.60 -11.85
N ASP A 48 18.71 -7.61 -12.22
CA ASP A 48 19.67 -6.68 -11.65
C ASP A 48 19.43 -5.28 -12.19
N ALA A 49 19.22 -4.33 -11.28
CA ALA A 49 18.85 -2.96 -11.60
C ALA A 49 19.20 -2.01 -10.44
N PRO A 50 19.30 -0.70 -10.69
CA PRO A 50 19.47 0.28 -9.61
C PRO A 50 18.40 0.13 -8.53
N LEU A 51 18.79 0.24 -7.27
CA LEU A 51 17.88 0.13 -6.13
C LEU A 51 17.13 1.46 -5.90
N ASP A 52 16.16 1.76 -6.78
CA ASP A 52 15.42 3.03 -6.77
C ASP A 52 14.04 2.93 -6.08
N MET A 53 13.08 2.23 -6.65
CA MET A 53 11.70 2.03 -6.20
C MET A 53 10.84 3.30 -6.08
N ARG A 54 11.29 4.48 -6.50
CA ARG A 54 10.49 5.71 -6.44
C ARG A 54 9.44 5.74 -7.56
N MET A 55 8.19 5.94 -7.24
CA MET A 55 7.13 6.10 -8.23
C MET A 55 7.25 7.44 -8.97
N SER A 56 7.54 8.52 -8.25
CA SER A 56 7.68 9.89 -8.77
C SER A 56 9.05 10.21 -9.41
N LYS A 57 10.08 9.40 -9.14
CA LYS A 57 11.52 9.66 -9.42
C LYS A 57 12.16 10.76 -8.58
N GLU A 58 11.44 11.31 -7.62
CA GLU A 58 11.93 12.35 -6.70
C GLU A 58 11.93 11.84 -5.26
N GLY A 59 12.69 12.47 -4.37
CA GLY A 59 12.79 12.12 -2.96
C GLY A 59 13.71 10.94 -2.67
N THR A 60 13.56 10.36 -1.48
CA THR A 60 14.37 9.26 -0.93
C THR A 60 14.16 7.98 -1.73
N SER A 61 15.24 7.36 -2.21
CA SER A 61 15.21 6.09 -2.94
C SER A 61 15.32 4.89 -2.00
N ALA A 62 15.07 3.69 -2.54
CA ALA A 62 15.33 2.44 -1.80
C ALA A 62 16.80 2.27 -1.43
N ARG A 63 17.71 2.74 -2.28
CA ARG A 63 19.15 2.80 -2.01
C ARG A 63 19.44 3.63 -0.76
N ASP A 64 18.85 4.81 -0.65
CA ASP A 64 19.04 5.70 0.50
C ASP A 64 18.51 5.06 1.79
N ILE A 65 17.31 4.48 1.76
CA ILE A 65 16.75 3.75 2.92
C ILE A 65 17.70 2.62 3.35
N VAL A 66 18.14 1.79 2.43
CA VAL A 66 19.00 0.62 2.73
C VAL A 66 20.36 1.04 3.27
N ASN A 67 20.95 2.12 2.73
CA ASN A 67 22.30 2.53 3.10
C ASN A 67 22.36 3.53 4.26
N GLU A 68 21.31 4.30 4.55
CA GLU A 68 21.37 5.39 5.51
C GLU A 68 20.58 5.15 6.79
N TYR A 69 19.46 4.36 6.72
CA TYR A 69 18.59 4.15 7.89
C TYR A 69 19.27 3.30 8.96
N SER A 70 18.95 3.58 10.24
CA SER A 70 19.43 2.78 11.36
C SER A 70 18.86 1.36 11.34
N LYS A 71 19.48 0.43 12.10
CA LYS A 71 18.97 -0.94 12.26
C LYS A 71 17.53 -0.94 12.78
N GLU A 72 17.21 -0.06 13.71
CA GLU A 72 15.89 0.09 14.31
C GLU A 72 14.87 0.55 13.29
N GLN A 73 15.21 1.56 12.49
CA GLN A 73 14.36 2.08 11.41
C GLN A 73 14.10 1.01 10.35
N LEU A 74 15.14 0.31 9.89
CA LEU A 74 15.01 -0.80 8.93
C LEU A 74 14.13 -1.92 9.50
N THR A 75 14.37 -2.33 10.76
CA THR A 75 13.57 -3.36 11.42
C THR A 75 12.09 -2.96 11.50
N LYS A 76 11.82 -1.70 11.86
CA LYS A 76 10.46 -1.17 11.93
C LYS A 76 9.76 -1.23 10.58
N ILE A 77 10.39 -0.72 9.51
CA ILE A 77 9.85 -0.74 8.15
C ILE A 77 9.54 -2.17 7.71
N LEU A 78 10.50 -3.08 7.86
CA LEU A 78 10.34 -4.47 7.44
C LEU A 78 9.23 -5.19 8.21
N TYR A 79 9.04 -4.87 9.48
CA TYR A 79 8.01 -5.45 10.31
C TYR A 79 6.62 -4.84 10.00
N GLU A 80 6.50 -3.52 10.00
CA GLU A 80 5.22 -2.82 9.84
C GLU A 80 4.68 -2.91 8.40
N TYR A 81 5.55 -2.74 7.39
CA TYR A 81 5.15 -2.67 5.98
C TYR A 81 5.32 -4.01 5.22
N GLY A 82 6.09 -4.94 5.79
CA GLY A 82 6.29 -6.26 5.19
C GLY A 82 5.66 -7.42 5.96
N GLU A 83 5.26 -7.21 7.22
CA GLU A 83 4.95 -8.31 8.14
C GLU A 83 6.07 -9.38 8.12
N GLU A 84 7.35 -8.91 8.03
CA GLU A 84 8.52 -9.76 7.86
C GLU A 84 8.98 -10.29 9.23
N LYS A 85 8.90 -11.59 9.41
CA LYS A 85 9.25 -12.24 10.68
C LYS A 85 10.76 -12.19 10.98
N PHE A 86 11.58 -12.09 9.94
CA PHE A 86 13.03 -12.03 10.04
C PHE A 86 13.57 -10.59 9.97
N ALA A 87 12.71 -9.59 10.15
CA ALA A 87 13.06 -8.18 10.04
C ALA A 87 14.34 -7.79 10.81
N PRO A 88 14.54 -8.17 12.10
CA PRO A 88 15.75 -7.81 12.82
C PRO A 88 17.02 -8.41 12.20
N ARG A 89 16.93 -9.64 11.70
CA ARG A 89 18.06 -10.35 11.10
C ARG A 89 18.40 -9.79 9.72
N ILE A 90 17.38 -9.47 8.92
CA ILE A 90 17.57 -8.82 7.62
C ILE A 90 18.20 -7.43 7.82
N ALA A 91 17.68 -6.62 8.74
CA ALA A 91 18.25 -5.31 9.07
C ALA A 91 19.72 -5.41 9.52
N GLU A 92 20.04 -6.36 10.38
CA GLU A 92 21.41 -6.61 10.83
C GLU A 92 22.36 -6.99 9.66
N THR A 93 21.90 -7.86 8.77
CA THR A 93 22.67 -8.25 7.60
C THR A 93 22.87 -7.07 6.63
N ILE A 94 21.85 -6.23 6.43
CA ILE A 94 21.97 -4.98 5.65
C ILE A 94 23.06 -4.09 6.25
N ILE A 95 23.00 -3.82 7.58
CA ILE A 95 23.97 -2.98 8.27
C ILE A 95 25.39 -3.53 8.09
N LYS A 96 25.57 -4.84 8.26
CA LYS A 96 26.87 -5.49 8.08
C LYS A 96 27.39 -5.35 6.64
N ARG A 97 26.56 -5.66 5.64
CA ARG A 97 26.97 -5.62 4.23
C ARG A 97 27.29 -4.21 3.76
N ARG A 98 26.47 -3.22 4.11
CA ARG A 98 26.71 -1.83 3.72
C ARG A 98 27.94 -1.20 4.36
N SER A 99 28.41 -1.72 5.51
CA SER A 99 29.67 -1.26 6.11
C SER A 99 30.92 -1.69 5.33
N GLU A 100 30.80 -2.73 4.50
CA GLU A 100 31.86 -3.21 3.62
C GLU A 100 31.78 -2.50 2.24
N LYS A 101 30.57 -2.43 1.68
CA LYS A 101 30.27 -1.81 0.39
C LYS A 101 28.79 -1.37 0.37
N PRO A 102 28.46 -0.15 -0.07
CA PRO A 102 27.08 0.28 -0.26
C PRO A 102 26.29 -0.72 -1.12
N VAL A 103 25.02 -0.92 -0.76
CA VAL A 103 24.06 -1.76 -1.52
C VAL A 103 23.47 -0.91 -2.64
N GLU A 104 23.82 -1.22 -3.89
CA GLU A 104 23.49 -0.40 -5.06
C GLU A 104 22.38 -0.98 -5.91
N THR A 105 22.22 -2.32 -5.91
CA THR A 105 21.33 -2.99 -6.83
C THR A 105 20.26 -3.84 -6.15
N THR A 106 19.21 -4.15 -6.91
CA THR A 106 18.11 -5.01 -6.47
C THR A 106 18.59 -6.42 -6.16
N THR A 107 19.53 -6.95 -6.92
CA THR A 107 20.08 -8.29 -6.69
C THR A 107 20.93 -8.34 -5.44
N GLU A 108 21.79 -7.34 -5.17
CA GLU A 108 22.55 -7.24 -3.92
C GLU A 108 21.62 -7.26 -2.70
N LEU A 109 20.52 -6.49 -2.72
CA LEU A 109 19.52 -6.52 -1.66
C LEU A 109 18.82 -7.88 -1.56
N ALA A 110 18.46 -8.49 -2.68
CA ALA A 110 17.82 -9.80 -2.70
C ALA A 110 18.71 -10.89 -2.10
N ASP A 111 20.02 -10.85 -2.36
CA ASP A 111 20.99 -11.78 -1.79
C ASP A 111 21.12 -11.59 -0.28
N ILE A 112 21.17 -10.37 0.21
CA ILE A 112 21.15 -10.06 1.64
C ILE A 112 19.91 -10.69 2.31
N VAL A 113 18.76 -10.57 1.68
CA VAL A 113 17.50 -11.13 2.22
C VAL A 113 17.57 -12.66 2.23
N ARG A 114 18.04 -13.30 1.16
CA ARG A 114 18.19 -14.76 1.07
C ARG A 114 19.15 -15.30 2.13
N ASP A 115 20.27 -14.65 2.34
CA ASP A 115 21.29 -14.99 3.34
C ASP A 115 20.75 -14.85 4.77
N SER A 116 19.79 -13.95 4.98
CA SER A 116 19.21 -13.68 6.29
C SER A 116 18.11 -14.66 6.69
N ILE A 117 17.47 -15.33 5.75
CA ILE A 117 16.31 -16.20 6.02
C ILE A 117 16.75 -17.67 6.02
N PRO A 118 16.47 -18.44 7.10
CA PRO A 118 16.82 -19.85 7.13
C PRO A 118 16.18 -20.64 5.99
N ALA A 119 16.96 -21.54 5.33
CA ALA A 119 16.55 -22.27 4.14
C ALA A 119 15.19 -22.99 4.25
N LYS A 120 14.83 -23.47 5.45
CA LYS A 120 13.53 -24.11 5.70
C LYS A 120 12.31 -23.20 5.47
N PHE A 121 12.50 -21.88 5.52
CA PHE A 121 11.43 -20.88 5.32
C PHE A 121 11.44 -20.25 3.92
N SER A 122 12.44 -20.54 3.09
CA SER A 122 12.58 -20.02 1.73
C SER A 122 12.15 -20.99 0.63
N ARG A 123 11.80 -22.26 0.99
CA ARG A 123 11.50 -23.32 0.01
C ARG A 123 10.23 -23.08 -0.80
N ASP A 124 9.16 -22.58 -0.16
CA ASP A 124 7.82 -22.53 -0.79
C ASP A 124 7.42 -21.14 -1.28
N LYS A 125 8.15 -20.10 -0.91
CA LYS A 125 7.83 -18.70 -1.25
C LYS A 125 9.11 -17.89 -1.46
N ASN A 126 9.10 -17.01 -2.46
CA ASN A 126 10.21 -16.10 -2.65
C ASN A 126 10.40 -15.21 -1.40
N PRO A 127 11.53 -15.33 -0.69
CA PRO A 127 11.77 -14.63 0.57
C PRO A 127 11.87 -13.11 0.40
N CYS A 128 12.22 -12.62 -0.80
CA CYS A 128 12.44 -11.19 -1.05
C CYS A 128 11.14 -10.39 -1.12
N LYS A 129 9.99 -11.03 -1.42
CA LYS A 129 8.72 -10.34 -1.68
C LYS A 129 8.33 -9.33 -0.58
N LYS A 130 8.41 -9.75 0.68
CA LYS A 130 8.01 -8.94 1.83
C LYS A 130 8.94 -7.77 2.08
N THR A 131 10.25 -8.00 1.96
CA THR A 131 11.27 -6.97 2.13
C THR A 131 11.15 -5.91 1.05
N PHE A 132 11.02 -6.30 -0.22
CA PHE A 132 10.85 -5.38 -1.34
C PHE A 132 9.55 -4.57 -1.22
N GLN A 133 8.44 -5.23 -0.85
CA GLN A 133 7.18 -4.54 -0.55
C GLN A 133 7.35 -3.51 0.56
N ALA A 134 8.00 -3.87 1.68
CA ALA A 134 8.19 -2.97 2.81
C ALA A 134 9.01 -1.73 2.46
N ILE A 135 10.12 -1.92 1.73
CA ILE A 135 10.97 -0.81 1.29
C ILE A 135 10.21 0.06 0.28
N ARG A 136 9.48 -0.53 -0.68
CA ARG A 136 8.66 0.22 -1.64
C ARG A 136 7.63 1.11 -0.95
N ILE A 137 6.91 0.57 0.01
CA ILE A 137 5.92 1.32 0.80
C ILE A 137 6.59 2.47 1.53
N ALA A 138 7.76 2.25 2.13
CA ALA A 138 8.51 3.29 2.84
C ALA A 138 9.00 4.40 1.89
N VAL A 139 9.58 4.03 0.74
CA VAL A 139 10.07 4.96 -0.29
C VAL A 139 8.96 5.89 -0.77
N ASN A 140 7.76 5.35 -0.98
CA ASN A 140 6.65 6.06 -1.61
C ASN A 140 5.61 6.57 -0.61
N CYS A 141 5.83 6.44 0.71
CA CYS A 141 4.88 6.83 1.76
C CYS A 141 3.45 6.32 1.47
N GLU A 142 3.33 5.08 0.93
CA GLU A 142 2.07 4.58 0.33
C GLU A 142 0.91 4.60 1.32
N PHE A 143 1.15 4.29 2.60
CA PHE A 143 0.08 4.25 3.60
C PHE A 143 -0.38 5.64 4.05
N ASP A 144 0.54 6.60 4.18
CA ASP A 144 0.20 7.99 4.52
C ASP A 144 -0.63 8.62 3.40
N HIS A 145 -0.23 8.35 2.14
CA HIS A 145 -0.99 8.79 0.98
C HIS A 145 -2.37 8.13 0.90
N LEU A 146 -2.45 6.82 1.21
CA LEU A 146 -3.72 6.10 1.23
C LEU A 146 -4.66 6.63 2.31
N ASP A 147 -4.17 6.84 3.53
CA ASP A 147 -4.98 7.36 4.63
C ASP A 147 -5.56 8.74 4.31
N ARG A 148 -4.74 9.63 3.77
CA ARG A 148 -5.19 10.95 3.34
C ARG A 148 -6.20 10.88 2.20
N ALA A 149 -5.93 10.06 1.17
CA ALA A 149 -6.83 9.91 0.03
C ALA A 149 -8.19 9.30 0.43
N LEU A 150 -8.20 8.40 1.42
CA LEU A 150 -9.44 7.86 1.96
C LEU A 150 -10.31 8.96 2.55
N ASP A 151 -9.75 9.81 3.40
CA ASP A 151 -10.50 10.90 4.04
C ASP A 151 -10.94 11.94 3.02
N GLU A 152 -10.03 12.46 2.21
CA GLU A 152 -10.32 13.51 1.23
C GLU A 152 -11.28 13.01 0.12
N GLY A 153 -11.07 11.77 -0.36
CA GLY A 153 -11.95 11.17 -1.37
C GLY A 153 -13.36 10.93 -0.84
N PHE A 154 -13.48 10.47 0.41
CA PHE A 154 -14.80 10.28 1.00
C PHE A 154 -15.53 11.61 1.25
N GLU A 155 -14.81 12.67 1.63
CA GLU A 155 -15.38 14.01 1.75
C GLU A 155 -15.89 14.53 0.40
N LEU A 156 -15.13 14.33 -0.67
CA LEU A 156 -15.47 14.76 -2.04
C LEU A 156 -16.69 14.06 -2.62
N LEU A 157 -17.05 12.86 -2.15
CA LEU A 157 -18.24 12.17 -2.63
C LEU A 157 -19.52 12.94 -2.26
N LYS A 158 -20.45 13.00 -3.20
CA LYS A 158 -21.84 13.39 -2.94
C LYS A 158 -22.58 12.30 -2.16
N PRO A 159 -23.67 12.62 -1.42
CA PRO A 159 -24.59 11.59 -0.92
C PRO A 159 -25.05 10.65 -2.04
N GLY A 160 -25.03 9.33 -1.79
CA GLY A 160 -25.26 8.30 -2.79
C GLY A 160 -24.08 7.97 -3.69
N GLY A 161 -22.99 8.76 -3.65
CA GLY A 161 -21.76 8.51 -4.40
C GLY A 161 -21.00 7.29 -3.88
N ARG A 162 -20.22 6.65 -4.75
CA ARG A 162 -19.50 5.40 -4.43
C ARG A 162 -17.99 5.58 -4.46
N PHE A 163 -17.32 5.07 -3.44
CA PHE A 163 -15.87 4.95 -3.38
C PHE A 163 -15.46 3.51 -3.63
N CYS A 164 -14.73 3.29 -4.71
CA CYS A 164 -14.22 2.00 -5.16
C CYS A 164 -12.71 1.99 -5.00
N ILE A 165 -12.15 0.98 -4.31
CA ILE A 165 -10.71 0.88 -4.09
C ILE A 165 -10.24 -0.52 -4.40
N ILE A 166 -9.26 -0.62 -5.32
CA ILE A 166 -8.57 -1.86 -5.67
C ILE A 166 -7.25 -1.91 -4.90
N THR A 167 -7.06 -2.94 -4.11
CA THR A 167 -5.85 -3.20 -3.31
C THR A 167 -5.17 -4.46 -3.80
N PHE A 168 -3.83 -4.56 -3.67
CA PHE A 168 -3.03 -5.68 -4.16
C PHE A 168 -2.30 -6.46 -3.06
N HIS A 169 -2.33 -5.98 -1.81
CA HIS A 169 -1.79 -6.73 -0.68
C HIS A 169 -2.61 -6.54 0.61
N SER A 170 -2.39 -7.45 1.57
CA SER A 170 -3.18 -7.56 2.79
C SER A 170 -3.17 -6.31 3.68
N LEU A 171 -2.08 -5.56 3.68
CA LEU A 171 -1.96 -4.36 4.52
C LEU A 171 -2.82 -3.22 3.97
N GLU A 172 -2.77 -2.95 2.65
CA GLU A 172 -3.68 -1.98 2.00
C GLU A 172 -5.15 -2.38 2.24
N ASP A 173 -5.47 -3.64 1.97
CA ASP A 173 -6.83 -4.15 2.15
C ASP A 173 -7.33 -3.98 3.60
N ARG A 174 -6.44 -4.15 4.57
CA ARG A 174 -6.73 -3.96 6.00
C ARG A 174 -7.04 -2.50 6.31
N ILE A 175 -6.23 -1.55 5.81
CA ILE A 175 -6.44 -0.10 6.00
C ILE A 175 -7.80 0.29 5.43
N VAL A 176 -8.08 -0.04 4.17
CA VAL A 176 -9.35 0.28 3.50
C VAL A 176 -10.54 -0.35 4.24
N LYS A 177 -10.44 -1.64 4.60
CA LYS A 177 -11.48 -2.34 5.35
C LYS A 177 -11.80 -1.68 6.68
N GLN A 178 -10.79 -1.30 7.45
CA GLN A 178 -10.96 -0.66 8.75
C GLN A 178 -11.57 0.73 8.61
N ARG A 179 -11.13 1.52 7.63
CA ARG A 179 -11.67 2.85 7.36
C ARG A 179 -13.14 2.77 6.94
N PHE A 180 -13.49 1.89 6.02
CA PHE A 180 -14.87 1.67 5.58
C PHE A 180 -15.77 1.20 6.73
N ALA A 181 -15.29 0.26 7.55
CA ALA A 181 -16.01 -0.18 8.73
C ALA A 181 -16.24 0.96 9.74
N GLY A 182 -15.27 1.84 9.91
CA GLY A 182 -15.38 3.03 10.74
C GLY A 182 -16.49 3.98 10.26
N TRP A 183 -16.57 4.25 8.95
CA TRP A 183 -17.65 5.09 8.38
C TRP A 183 -19.03 4.45 8.43
N CYS A 184 -19.11 3.12 8.42
CA CYS A 184 -20.37 2.40 8.56
C CYS A 184 -20.83 2.28 10.02
N LYS A 185 -19.97 2.64 10.98
CA LYS A 185 -20.31 2.52 12.41
C LYS A 185 -21.27 3.61 12.81
N GLY A 186 -22.41 3.18 13.35
CA GLY A 186 -23.43 4.05 13.96
C GLY A 186 -23.08 4.41 15.41
N CYS A 187 -24.07 4.29 16.29
CA CYS A 187 -23.91 4.58 17.71
C CYS A 187 -22.66 3.92 18.33
N THR A 188 -21.91 4.70 19.09
CA THR A 188 -20.68 4.27 19.81
C THR A 188 -20.87 4.20 21.32
N CYS A 189 -22.10 4.41 21.82
CA CYS A 189 -22.43 4.25 23.24
C CYS A 189 -22.24 2.79 23.68
N PRO A 190 -21.93 2.56 24.97
CA PRO A 190 -21.96 1.23 25.54
C PRO A 190 -23.31 0.54 25.30
N PRO A 191 -23.35 -0.80 25.09
CA PRO A 191 -24.58 -1.52 24.79
C PRO A 191 -25.67 -1.38 25.89
N ASP A 192 -25.24 -1.19 27.13
CA ASP A 192 -26.11 -1.08 28.31
C ASP A 192 -26.68 0.33 28.53
N PHE A 193 -26.35 1.28 27.65
CA PHE A 193 -26.82 2.65 27.78
C PHE A 193 -28.29 2.76 27.30
N PRO A 194 -29.23 3.21 28.16
CA PRO A 194 -30.65 3.19 27.84
C PRO A 194 -31.05 4.12 26.69
N VAL A 195 -30.26 5.20 26.46
CA VAL A 195 -30.50 6.19 25.40
C VAL A 195 -29.16 6.55 24.73
N CYS A 196 -29.16 6.63 23.40
CA CYS A 196 -27.98 7.05 22.66
C CYS A 196 -27.68 8.54 22.93
N VAL A 197 -26.49 8.81 23.47
CA VAL A 197 -26.00 10.17 23.75
C VAL A 197 -24.87 10.61 22.84
N CYS A 198 -24.28 9.71 22.04
CA CYS A 198 -23.14 10.05 21.18
C CYS A 198 -23.56 10.79 19.90
N GLY A 199 -24.81 10.70 19.48
CA GLY A 199 -25.30 11.31 18.24
C GLY A 199 -24.64 10.77 16.95
N ASN A 200 -23.76 9.77 17.05
CA ASN A 200 -23.02 9.25 15.91
C ASN A 200 -23.95 8.46 14.98
N LYS A 201 -23.92 8.84 13.70
CA LYS A 201 -24.68 8.16 12.64
C LYS A 201 -23.70 7.56 11.62
N PRO A 202 -24.03 6.45 10.97
CA PRO A 202 -23.24 5.94 9.86
C PRO A 202 -23.09 7.01 8.78
N LYS A 203 -21.86 7.18 8.28
CA LYS A 203 -21.56 8.10 7.18
C LYS A 203 -21.59 7.38 5.83
N GLY A 204 -21.50 6.05 5.85
CA GLY A 204 -21.47 5.24 4.66
C GLY A 204 -22.10 3.86 4.88
N LYS A 205 -22.31 3.15 3.79
CA LYS A 205 -22.88 1.80 3.74
C LYS A 205 -22.04 0.96 2.78
N LEU A 206 -21.57 -0.21 3.23
CA LEU A 206 -20.87 -1.15 2.37
C LEU A 206 -21.80 -1.65 1.26
N VAL A 207 -21.37 -1.55 0.01
CA VAL A 207 -22.09 -2.13 -1.14
C VAL A 207 -21.96 -3.66 -1.11
N CYS A 208 -20.73 -4.15 -0.80
CA CYS A 208 -20.44 -5.58 -0.63
C CYS A 208 -19.72 -5.81 0.71
N ARG A 209 -20.13 -6.83 1.48
CA ARG A 209 -19.45 -7.17 2.76
C ARG A 209 -18.08 -7.77 2.54
N LYS A 210 -17.94 -8.62 1.52
CA LYS A 210 -16.65 -9.21 1.09
C LYS A 210 -16.09 -8.38 -0.07
N PRO A 211 -14.75 -8.32 -0.22
CA PRO A 211 -14.18 -7.72 -1.42
C PRO A 211 -14.57 -8.55 -2.65
N LEU A 212 -14.67 -7.91 -3.80
CA LEU A 212 -14.75 -8.60 -5.08
C LEU A 212 -13.33 -8.96 -5.51
N GLU A 213 -13.15 -10.17 -5.99
CA GLU A 213 -11.89 -10.71 -6.50
C GLU A 213 -12.02 -10.97 -8.01
N ALA A 214 -10.89 -11.06 -8.71
CA ALA A 214 -10.87 -11.30 -10.15
C ALA A 214 -11.53 -12.65 -10.49
N SER A 215 -12.26 -12.70 -11.60
CA SER A 215 -12.82 -13.95 -12.14
C SER A 215 -11.72 -14.87 -12.68
N GLU A 216 -12.05 -16.14 -12.92
CA GLU A 216 -11.10 -17.09 -13.53
C GLU A 216 -10.66 -16.62 -14.92
N GLU A 217 -11.58 -16.09 -15.71
CA GLU A 217 -11.29 -15.52 -17.03
C GLU A 217 -10.32 -14.32 -16.96
N GLU A 218 -10.51 -13.45 -15.97
CA GLU A 218 -9.60 -12.32 -15.75
C GLU A 218 -8.23 -12.80 -15.28
N LEU A 219 -8.16 -13.83 -14.42
CA LEU A 219 -6.90 -14.41 -13.96
C LEU A 219 -6.09 -15.04 -15.09
N GLU A 220 -6.76 -15.67 -16.06
CA GLU A 220 -6.13 -16.23 -17.26
C GLU A 220 -5.59 -15.12 -18.17
N ALA A 221 -6.37 -14.06 -18.38
CA ALA A 221 -5.98 -12.93 -19.24
C ALA A 221 -4.94 -12.02 -18.57
N ASN A 222 -5.05 -11.83 -17.25
CA ASN A 222 -4.22 -10.92 -16.45
C ASN A 222 -3.80 -11.56 -15.13
N PRO A 223 -2.74 -12.38 -15.08
CA PRO A 223 -2.28 -13.05 -13.86
C PRO A 223 -1.92 -12.08 -12.72
N ARG A 224 -1.69 -10.79 -13.02
CA ARG A 224 -1.39 -9.76 -12.00
C ARG A 224 -2.61 -9.40 -11.16
N SER A 225 -3.83 -9.62 -11.65
CA SER A 225 -5.07 -9.42 -10.91
C SER A 225 -5.27 -10.43 -9.76
N ARG A 226 -4.44 -11.46 -9.66
CA ARG A 226 -4.54 -12.54 -8.66
C ARG A 226 -4.64 -12.05 -7.21
N SER A 227 -4.02 -10.93 -6.88
CA SER A 227 -4.04 -10.37 -5.53
C SER A 227 -4.98 -9.18 -5.41
N ALA A 228 -5.63 -8.77 -6.51
CA ALA A 228 -6.54 -7.63 -6.54
C ALA A 228 -7.78 -7.90 -5.69
N ARG A 229 -8.18 -6.89 -4.91
CA ARG A 229 -9.39 -6.90 -4.10
C ARG A 229 -10.09 -5.57 -4.23
N LEU A 230 -11.29 -5.56 -4.79
CA LEU A 230 -12.11 -4.37 -4.90
C LEU A 230 -13.04 -4.25 -3.69
N ARG A 231 -12.96 -3.13 -2.99
CA ARG A 231 -13.91 -2.74 -1.93
C ARG A 231 -14.71 -1.52 -2.35
N ILE A 232 -15.99 -1.52 -2.00
CA ILE A 232 -16.93 -0.46 -2.39
C ILE A 232 -17.75 -0.01 -1.18
N ILE A 233 -17.78 1.31 -0.96
CA ILE A 233 -18.65 1.96 0.01
C ILE A 233 -19.48 3.03 -0.68
N GLU A 234 -20.72 3.20 -0.26
CA GLU A 234 -21.64 4.26 -0.69
C GLU A 234 -21.75 5.29 0.45
N LYS A 235 -21.62 6.57 0.15
CA LYS A 235 -21.82 7.67 1.10
C LYS A 235 -23.31 7.87 1.37
N LEU A 236 -23.70 8.03 2.63
CA LEU A 236 -25.08 8.29 3.05
C LEU A 236 -25.41 9.77 3.07
#